data_5461bb0c9744b94626f3ec1a56809d5e
#
_entry.id   5461bb0c9744b94626f3ec1a56809d5e
#
_cell.length_a   1.000
_cell.length_b   1.000
_cell.length_c   1.000
_cell.angle_alpha   90.00
_cell.angle_beta   90.00
_cell.angle_gamma   90.00
#
_symmetry.space_group_name_H-M   'P 1'
#
loop_
_entity.id
_entity.type
_entity.pdbx_description
1 polymer ?
#
loop_
_entity_poly.entity_id
_entity_poly.type
_entity_poly.pdbx_seq_one_letter_code
_entity_poly.pdbx_strand_id
1 'polypeptide(L)'
;MKRFPNLLIPVIAFLGILTLANSPGTWSADSARPVSWRNLEKGLDLGIFQAPKKSALGDSLIRILRADTHYFDLRLLNASYKDQGKRRSVKNWVNKNGLVAAINASMYQRDMRSSVSYMKTRQHTNSTWVSKDKTILAFDPTDKNLPAVRIIDRDCEDFNKLRKLYGTLIQNIRMVSCRGENMWAPHKKMWSTAAIGLDNQSRVMFIHVRSPYTTHDLINMLLELPINLKQAMYVEGGADAQLYINTGKERHEFIGSYSSGSREHDENTFSHPVPNVLGLMRLEK
;
A
#
# COMPACT_ATOMS: atom_id res chain seq x y z
N MET A 1 -53.11 46.76 76.02
CA MET A 1 -52.38 48.03 75.87
C MET A 1 -51.62 48.01 74.61
N LYS A 2 -51.87 48.99 73.83
CA LYS A 2 -51.36 49.29 72.47
C LYS A 2 -49.83 49.43 72.38
N ARG A 3 -49.20 48.92 71.39
CA ARG A 3 -48.10 49.63 70.68
C ARG A 3 -47.95 49.14 69.22
N PHE A 4 -48.00 50.07 68.31
CA PHE A 4 -47.85 50.00 66.88
C PHE A 4 -46.36 50.19 66.46
N PRO A 5 -46.02 50.19 65.23
CA PRO A 5 -45.11 49.26 64.56
C PRO A 5 -43.85 49.93 64.04
N ASN A 6 -42.84 49.24 63.72
CA ASN A 6 -41.75 49.75 62.96
C ASN A 6 -41.69 49.10 61.55
N LEU A 7 -41.89 49.95 60.61
CA LEU A 7 -41.80 49.71 59.16
C LEU A 7 -40.33 49.54 58.81
N LEU A 8 -39.92 48.37 58.37
CA LEU A 8 -38.62 48.13 57.81
C LEU A 8 -38.78 47.81 56.29
N ILE A 9 -38.21 48.70 55.49
CA ILE A 9 -38.14 48.62 54.02
C ILE A 9 -37.14 47.51 53.66
N PRO A 10 -37.47 46.50 52.82
CA PRO A 10 -36.46 45.58 52.37
C PRO A 10 -35.67 46.14 51.19
N VAL A 11 -34.38 46.23 51.35
CA VAL A 11 -33.42 46.47 50.29
C VAL A 11 -33.36 45.21 49.44
N ILE A 12 -33.87 45.30 48.23
CA ILE A 12 -33.76 44.21 47.23
C ILE A 12 -32.36 44.29 46.66
N ALA A 13 -31.47 43.37 47.09
CA ALA A 13 -30.20 43.16 46.48
C ALA A 13 -30.41 42.30 45.19
N PHE A 14 -30.22 42.90 44.03
CA PHE A 14 -30.13 42.20 42.76
C PHE A 14 -28.83 41.40 42.76
N LEU A 15 -28.93 40.08 43.01
CA LEU A 15 -27.86 39.16 42.73
C LEU A 15 -27.88 38.87 41.23
N GLY A 16 -26.98 39.47 40.48
CA GLY A 16 -26.72 39.15 39.09
C GLY A 16 -26.10 37.74 39.00
N ILE A 17 -26.91 36.75 38.59
CA ILE A 17 -26.42 35.44 38.25
C ILE A 17 -25.66 35.59 36.90
N LEU A 18 -24.32 35.61 36.97
CA LEU A 18 -23.45 35.47 35.80
C LEU A 18 -23.55 34.01 35.34
N THR A 19 -24.41 33.70 34.38
CA THR A 19 -24.39 32.43 33.68
C THR A 19 -23.18 32.38 32.77
N LEU A 20 -22.13 31.73 33.22
CA LEU A 20 -21.03 31.30 32.32
C LEU A 20 -21.62 30.35 31.30
N ALA A 21 -21.93 30.86 30.13
CA ALA A 21 -22.23 30.08 28.97
C ALA A 21 -20.97 29.25 28.63
N ASN A 22 -20.94 28.00 29.03
CA ASN A 22 -20.01 27.02 28.47
C ASN A 22 -20.33 26.90 26.98
N SER A 23 -19.60 27.64 26.14
CA SER A 23 -19.58 27.39 24.71
C SER A 23 -19.05 25.98 24.51
N PRO A 24 -19.78 25.07 23.83
CA PRO A 24 -19.20 23.82 23.42
C PRO A 24 -17.99 24.14 22.54
N GLY A 25 -16.81 23.74 22.99
CA GLY A 25 -15.60 23.88 22.22
C GLY A 25 -15.87 23.30 20.84
N THR A 26 -15.87 24.17 19.85
CA THR A 26 -15.82 23.77 18.46
C THR A 26 -14.50 22.99 18.30
N TRP A 27 -14.63 21.68 18.22
CA TRP A 27 -13.56 20.85 17.71
C TRP A 27 -13.29 21.37 16.31
N SER A 28 -12.23 22.15 16.16
CA SER A 28 -11.65 22.42 14.87
C SER A 28 -11.37 21.04 14.27
N ALA A 29 -12.16 20.64 13.28
CA ALA A 29 -11.78 19.56 12.41
C ALA A 29 -10.41 19.96 11.89
N ASP A 30 -9.38 19.31 12.45
CA ASP A 30 -8.00 19.45 12.03
C ASP A 30 -8.06 19.20 10.53
N SER A 31 -7.82 20.23 9.74
CA SER A 31 -8.03 20.25 8.31
C SER A 31 -7.31 19.04 7.73
N ALA A 32 -8.05 17.99 7.39
CA ALA A 32 -7.52 16.84 6.69
C ALA A 32 -6.74 17.43 5.50
N ARG A 33 -5.41 17.29 5.51
CA ARG A 33 -4.59 17.76 4.39
C ARG A 33 -5.20 17.15 3.15
N PRO A 34 -5.51 17.93 2.12
CA PRO A 34 -6.22 17.41 0.97
C PRO A 34 -5.42 16.21 0.46
N VAL A 35 -6.07 15.07 0.44
CA VAL A 35 -5.58 13.85 -0.16
C VAL A 35 -5.34 14.15 -1.63
N SER A 36 -4.12 14.50 -2.00
CA SER A 36 -3.79 14.90 -3.36
C SER A 36 -2.80 13.93 -3.96
N TRP A 37 -3.17 13.39 -5.08
CA TRP A 37 -2.23 12.77 -5.99
C TRP A 37 -1.31 13.85 -6.54
N ARG A 38 -0.01 13.68 -6.37
CA ARG A 38 1.00 14.52 -6.98
C ARG A 38 1.48 13.84 -8.25
N ASN A 39 1.32 14.52 -9.38
CA ASN A 39 1.84 14.03 -10.64
C ASN A 39 3.37 14.15 -10.65
N LEU A 40 4.06 13.06 -10.88
CA LEU A 40 5.51 13.00 -11.01
C LEU A 40 5.95 13.18 -12.45
N GLU A 41 5.23 12.52 -13.36
CA GLU A 41 5.33 12.65 -14.81
C GLU A 41 4.06 12.07 -15.46
N LYS A 42 3.89 12.25 -16.75
CA LYS A 42 2.70 11.80 -17.47
C LYS A 42 2.41 10.31 -17.23
N GLY A 43 1.25 10.01 -16.66
CA GLY A 43 0.84 8.64 -16.32
C GLY A 43 1.47 8.07 -15.03
N LEU A 44 2.16 8.89 -14.22
CA LEU A 44 2.75 8.47 -12.95
C LEU A 44 2.42 9.45 -11.83
N ASP A 45 1.66 9.00 -10.86
CA ASP A 45 1.21 9.81 -9.72
C ASP A 45 1.67 9.19 -8.40
N LEU A 46 2.12 10.02 -7.46
CA LEU A 46 2.40 9.64 -6.08
C LEU A 46 1.34 10.21 -5.15
N GLY A 47 0.63 9.34 -4.46
CA GLY A 47 -0.28 9.69 -3.37
C GLY A 47 0.36 9.39 -2.01
N ILE A 48 0.28 10.34 -1.07
CA ILE A 48 0.68 10.15 0.32
C ILE A 48 -0.53 10.48 1.18
N PHE A 49 -1.09 9.46 1.80
CA PHE A 49 -2.34 9.55 2.55
C PHE A 49 -2.09 9.34 4.03
N GLN A 50 -2.73 10.14 4.87
CA GLN A 50 -2.79 9.85 6.28
C GLN A 50 -3.66 8.60 6.48
N ALA A 51 -3.15 7.61 7.21
CA ALA A 51 -3.95 6.43 7.54
C ALA A 51 -5.16 6.83 8.41
N PRO A 52 -6.38 6.35 8.12
CA PRO A 52 -7.57 6.62 8.93
C PRO A 52 -7.40 6.25 10.40
N LYS A 53 -6.61 5.23 10.69
CA LYS A 53 -6.25 4.80 12.04
C LYS A 53 -4.75 5.07 12.26
N LYS A 54 -4.40 5.86 13.29
CA LYS A 54 -2.99 6.08 13.67
C LYS A 54 -2.38 4.80 14.22
N SER A 55 -1.14 4.52 13.81
CA SER A 55 -0.30 3.47 14.39
C SER A 55 0.45 4.00 15.61
N ALA A 56 0.79 3.12 16.55
CA ALA A 56 1.63 3.45 17.68
C ALA A 56 3.09 3.74 17.29
N LEU A 57 3.54 3.25 16.14
CA LEU A 57 4.90 3.41 15.62
C LEU A 57 4.88 3.88 14.16
N GLY A 58 5.95 4.54 13.75
CA GLY A 58 6.09 5.08 12.40
C GLY A 58 5.28 6.35 12.18
N ASP A 59 5.07 6.69 10.92
CA ASP A 59 4.50 7.97 10.47
C ASP A 59 3.00 7.93 10.16
N SER A 60 2.39 6.75 10.21
CA SER A 60 0.99 6.49 9.84
C SER A 60 0.63 6.96 8.43
N LEU A 61 1.58 6.90 7.49
CA LEU A 61 1.36 7.28 6.11
C LEU A 61 1.25 6.05 5.20
N ILE A 62 0.26 6.09 4.33
CA ILE A 62 0.06 5.14 3.23
C ILE A 62 0.57 5.80 1.95
N ARG A 63 1.58 5.22 1.32
CA ARG A 63 2.22 5.72 0.11
C ARG A 63 1.83 4.86 -1.07
N ILE A 64 1.35 5.48 -2.12
CA ILE A 64 0.85 4.77 -3.30
C ILE A 64 1.44 5.43 -4.55
N LEU A 65 2.26 4.68 -5.27
CA LEU A 65 2.65 5.07 -6.62
C LEU A 65 1.65 4.44 -7.59
N ARG A 66 0.99 5.26 -8.39
CA ARG A 66 0.00 4.83 -9.39
C ARG A 66 0.54 5.07 -10.79
N ALA A 67 0.57 4.02 -11.61
CA ALA A 67 1.11 4.04 -12.95
C ALA A 67 0.08 3.60 -14.00
N ASP A 68 0.02 4.35 -15.09
CA ASP A 68 -0.80 4.05 -16.26
C ASP A 68 0.03 3.24 -17.28
N THR A 69 -0.45 2.05 -17.63
CA THR A 69 0.21 1.15 -18.57
C THR A 69 0.24 1.64 -20.02
N HIS A 70 -0.43 2.76 -20.35
CA HIS A 70 -0.24 3.45 -21.62
C HIS A 70 1.10 4.21 -21.72
N TYR A 71 1.79 4.42 -20.60
CA TYR A 71 3.06 5.13 -20.50
C TYR A 71 4.18 4.30 -19.91
N PHE A 72 3.85 3.19 -19.23
CA PHE A 72 4.82 2.36 -18.51
C PHE A 72 4.58 0.87 -18.76
N ASP A 73 5.65 0.17 -19.09
CA ASP A 73 5.72 -1.29 -19.06
C ASP A 73 6.05 -1.80 -17.66
N LEU A 74 5.49 -2.95 -17.33
CA LEU A 74 5.87 -3.72 -16.15
C LEU A 74 7.05 -4.65 -16.47
N ARG A 75 8.00 -4.76 -15.54
CA ARG A 75 9.17 -5.64 -15.63
C ARG A 75 9.33 -6.45 -14.35
N LEU A 76 9.27 -7.77 -14.46
CA LEU A 76 9.65 -8.67 -13.37
C LEU A 76 11.14 -8.97 -13.47
N LEU A 77 11.89 -8.65 -12.42
CA LEU A 77 13.31 -8.95 -12.31
C LEU A 77 13.55 -9.97 -11.19
N ASN A 78 14.39 -10.98 -11.47
CA ASN A 78 14.66 -12.09 -10.56
C ASN A 78 16.15 -12.36 -10.40
N ALA A 79 16.64 -12.44 -9.17
CA ALA A 79 18.03 -12.83 -8.90
C ALA A 79 18.34 -14.30 -9.27
N SER A 80 17.32 -15.12 -9.50
CA SER A 80 17.47 -16.48 -10.01
C SER A 80 17.68 -16.55 -11.53
N TYR A 81 17.37 -15.46 -12.25
CA TYR A 81 17.62 -15.39 -13.70
C TYR A 81 19.09 -15.02 -13.95
N LYS A 82 19.79 -15.87 -14.72
CA LYS A 82 21.25 -15.78 -14.92
C LYS A 82 21.74 -14.38 -15.30
N ASP A 83 21.02 -13.73 -16.22
CA ASP A 83 21.42 -12.42 -16.76
C ASP A 83 21.17 -11.25 -15.81
N GLN A 84 20.29 -11.43 -14.81
CA GLN A 84 19.96 -10.40 -13.84
C GLN A 84 20.83 -10.47 -12.56
N GLY A 85 21.39 -11.64 -12.28
CA GLY A 85 22.44 -11.85 -11.30
C GLY A 85 21.95 -11.90 -9.85
N LYS A 86 22.64 -11.25 -8.90
CA LYS A 86 22.44 -11.37 -7.46
C LYS A 86 21.29 -10.51 -6.94
N ARG A 87 20.82 -10.81 -5.72
CA ARG A 87 19.90 -9.97 -4.94
C ARG A 87 20.44 -8.55 -4.77
N ARG A 88 19.54 -7.59 -4.75
CA ARG A 88 19.81 -6.16 -4.55
C ARG A 88 18.68 -5.53 -3.76
N SER A 89 18.94 -4.40 -3.09
CA SER A 89 17.85 -3.54 -2.63
C SER A 89 17.00 -3.07 -3.81
N VAL A 90 15.74 -2.74 -3.58
CA VAL A 90 14.83 -2.25 -4.65
C VAL A 90 15.44 -1.04 -5.37
N LYS A 91 16.08 -0.12 -4.63
CA LYS A 91 16.85 1.01 -5.18
C LYS A 91 17.92 0.57 -6.18
N ASN A 92 18.71 -0.44 -5.82
CA ASN A 92 19.78 -0.93 -6.68
C ASN A 92 19.25 -1.71 -7.88
N TRP A 93 18.08 -2.37 -7.77
CA TRP A 93 17.37 -2.94 -8.90
C TRP A 93 16.94 -1.86 -9.89
N VAL A 94 16.34 -0.76 -9.41
CA VAL A 94 15.91 0.38 -10.23
C VAL A 94 17.09 0.99 -10.97
N ASN A 95 18.14 1.35 -10.23
CA ASN A 95 19.28 2.05 -10.83
C ASN A 95 20.05 1.20 -11.86
N LYS A 96 20.21 -0.12 -11.58
CA LYS A 96 20.90 -1.03 -12.50
C LYS A 96 20.15 -1.24 -13.80
N ASN A 97 18.83 -1.26 -13.78
CA ASN A 97 18.01 -1.65 -14.91
C ASN A 97 17.28 -0.47 -15.57
N GLY A 98 17.61 0.78 -15.22
CA GLY A 98 17.00 1.96 -15.83
C GLY A 98 15.49 2.08 -15.57
N LEU A 99 15.00 1.51 -14.45
CA LEU A 99 13.59 1.59 -14.11
C LEU A 99 13.24 2.97 -13.52
N VAL A 100 11.98 3.35 -13.65
CA VAL A 100 11.44 4.58 -13.02
C VAL A 100 11.04 4.31 -11.56
N ALA A 101 10.57 3.11 -11.27
CA ALA A 101 10.24 2.68 -9.92
C ALA A 101 10.25 1.16 -9.83
N ALA A 102 10.37 0.64 -8.61
CA ALA A 102 10.12 -0.77 -8.33
C ALA A 102 9.64 -0.99 -6.90
N ILE A 103 8.94 -2.10 -6.71
CA ILE A 103 8.48 -2.63 -5.43
C ILE A 103 8.85 -4.12 -5.34
N ASN A 104 8.83 -4.72 -4.15
CA ASN A 104 8.91 -6.17 -4.01
C ASN A 104 7.90 -6.86 -4.93
N ALA A 105 8.29 -7.98 -5.55
CA ALA A 105 7.38 -8.75 -6.39
C ALA A 105 6.63 -9.83 -5.59
N SER A 106 7.28 -10.44 -4.59
CA SER A 106 6.72 -11.47 -3.71
C SER A 106 7.63 -11.76 -2.52
N MET A 107 7.09 -12.39 -1.48
CA MET A 107 7.88 -13.10 -0.48
C MET A 107 8.73 -14.20 -1.13
N TYR A 108 9.82 -14.60 -0.48
CA TYR A 108 10.78 -15.56 -1.02
C TYR A 108 11.11 -16.69 -0.04
N GLN A 109 11.61 -17.78 -0.57
CA GLN A 109 11.95 -18.98 0.19
C GLN A 109 13.30 -18.84 0.91
N ARG A 110 13.65 -19.83 1.72
CA ARG A 110 14.92 -19.89 2.48
C ARG A 110 16.16 -19.87 1.61
N ASP A 111 16.06 -20.25 0.34
CA ASP A 111 17.15 -20.14 -0.65
C ASP A 111 17.49 -18.68 -1.00
N MET A 112 16.67 -17.73 -0.52
CA MET A 112 16.81 -16.30 -0.73
C MET A 112 16.76 -15.92 -2.23
N ARG A 113 16.08 -16.70 -3.07
CA ARG A 113 16.00 -16.56 -4.53
C ARG A 113 14.62 -16.83 -5.08
N SER A 114 14.04 -17.97 -4.70
CA SER A 114 12.77 -18.44 -5.24
C SER A 114 11.58 -17.78 -4.56
N SER A 115 10.56 -17.41 -5.32
CA SER A 115 9.27 -16.99 -4.78
C SER A 115 8.61 -18.12 -3.99
N VAL A 116 7.87 -17.78 -2.94
CA VAL A 116 7.06 -18.75 -2.18
C VAL A 116 5.89 -19.33 -2.99
N SER A 117 5.51 -18.67 -4.09
CA SER A 117 4.40 -19.04 -4.96
C SER A 117 4.82 -18.95 -6.42
N TYR A 118 3.91 -19.30 -7.33
CA TYR A 118 4.17 -19.33 -8.77
C TYR A 118 4.66 -17.99 -9.30
N MET A 119 5.81 -18.03 -9.99
CA MET A 119 6.41 -16.84 -10.58
C MET A 119 7.19 -17.19 -11.85
N LYS A 120 6.83 -16.55 -12.97
CA LYS A 120 7.52 -16.71 -14.25
C LYS A 120 7.47 -15.46 -15.11
N THR A 121 8.42 -15.36 -16.03
CA THR A 121 8.38 -14.52 -17.25
C THR A 121 8.31 -15.40 -18.50
N ARG A 122 8.32 -14.81 -19.69
CA ARG A 122 8.47 -15.59 -20.95
C ARG A 122 9.76 -16.40 -20.98
N GLN A 123 10.83 -15.88 -20.41
CA GLN A 123 12.21 -16.39 -20.55
C GLN A 123 12.68 -17.18 -19.33
N HIS A 124 12.03 -17.00 -18.16
CA HIS A 124 12.50 -17.58 -16.91
C HIS A 124 11.35 -17.97 -16.00
N THR A 125 11.46 -19.15 -15.41
CA THR A 125 10.57 -19.59 -14.32
C THR A 125 11.34 -19.57 -13.02
N ASN A 126 10.95 -18.66 -12.13
CA ASN A 126 11.54 -18.52 -10.80
C ASN A 126 10.99 -19.57 -9.82
N SER A 127 9.67 -19.82 -9.86
CA SER A 127 8.99 -20.82 -9.05
C SER A 127 7.85 -21.46 -9.85
N THR A 128 7.82 -22.79 -9.90
CA THR A 128 6.75 -23.57 -10.55
C THR A 128 5.58 -23.87 -9.63
N TRP A 129 5.72 -23.60 -8.32
CA TRP A 129 4.76 -23.98 -7.31
C TRP A 129 3.53 -23.05 -7.32
N VAL A 130 2.40 -23.57 -7.78
CA VAL A 130 1.11 -22.90 -7.67
C VAL A 130 0.54 -23.18 -6.29
N SER A 131 0.71 -22.21 -5.38
CA SER A 131 0.26 -22.31 -4.00
C SER A 131 -1.27 -22.22 -3.88
N LYS A 132 -1.76 -22.25 -2.64
CA LYS A 132 -3.18 -21.99 -2.31
C LYS A 132 -3.61 -20.54 -2.48
N ASP A 133 -2.65 -19.61 -2.61
CA ASP A 133 -2.91 -18.18 -2.75
C ASP A 133 -3.76 -17.90 -3.99
N LYS A 134 -4.66 -16.94 -3.87
CA LYS A 134 -5.75 -16.80 -4.85
C LYS A 134 -5.49 -15.78 -5.94
N THR A 135 -4.55 -14.83 -5.74
CA THR A 135 -4.32 -13.77 -6.71
C THR A 135 -3.04 -13.96 -7.51
N ILE A 136 -3.14 -13.70 -8.81
CA ILE A 136 -2.00 -13.70 -9.72
C ILE A 136 -1.99 -12.39 -10.50
N LEU A 137 -0.94 -11.60 -10.35
CA LEU A 137 -0.66 -10.49 -11.25
C LEU A 137 -0.20 -11.06 -12.58
N ALA A 138 -0.89 -10.70 -13.66
CA ALA A 138 -0.61 -11.13 -15.02
C ALA A 138 -0.39 -9.93 -15.91
N PHE A 139 0.71 -9.91 -16.66
CA PHE A 139 1.05 -8.86 -17.63
C PHE A 139 1.91 -9.43 -18.76
N ASP A 140 2.33 -8.59 -19.69
CA ASP A 140 3.00 -9.04 -20.91
C ASP A 140 2.07 -9.97 -21.73
N PRO A 141 0.92 -9.44 -22.21
CA PRO A 141 -0.09 -10.24 -22.90
C PRO A 141 0.45 -10.83 -24.20
N THR A 142 -0.12 -11.99 -24.60
CA THR A 142 0.21 -12.64 -25.89
C THR A 142 -0.47 -11.98 -27.08
N ASP A 143 -1.52 -11.21 -26.84
CA ASP A 143 -2.30 -10.47 -27.82
C ASP A 143 -2.53 -9.04 -27.30
N LYS A 144 -2.31 -8.04 -28.16
CA LYS A 144 -2.49 -6.61 -27.86
C LYS A 144 -3.93 -6.21 -27.49
N ASN A 145 -4.91 -7.02 -27.86
CA ASN A 145 -6.32 -6.79 -27.51
C ASN A 145 -6.64 -7.21 -26.06
N LEU A 146 -5.72 -7.91 -25.38
CA LEU A 146 -5.87 -8.25 -23.97
C LEU A 146 -5.46 -7.05 -23.10
N PRO A 147 -6.00 -6.93 -21.87
CA PRO A 147 -5.53 -5.96 -20.91
C PRO A 147 -4.02 -6.06 -20.70
N ALA A 148 -3.29 -4.94 -20.73
CA ALA A 148 -1.84 -4.90 -20.52
C ALA A 148 -1.45 -5.50 -19.16
N VAL A 149 -2.30 -5.33 -18.15
CA VAL A 149 -2.14 -5.88 -16.81
C VAL A 149 -3.50 -6.27 -16.23
N ARG A 150 -3.53 -7.31 -15.41
CA ARG A 150 -4.68 -7.71 -14.60
C ARG A 150 -4.26 -8.46 -13.34
N ILE A 151 -5.10 -8.44 -12.32
CA ILE A 151 -5.03 -9.37 -11.19
C ILE A 151 -6.10 -10.44 -11.41
N ILE A 152 -5.66 -11.67 -11.65
CA ILE A 152 -6.53 -12.85 -11.77
C ILE A 152 -6.85 -13.34 -10.36
N ASP A 153 -8.13 -13.34 -9.98
CA ASP A 153 -8.59 -13.97 -8.75
C ASP A 153 -9.16 -15.35 -9.06
N ARG A 154 -8.51 -16.41 -8.56
CA ARG A 154 -8.84 -17.81 -8.85
C ARG A 154 -10.21 -18.27 -8.33
N ASP A 155 -10.86 -17.48 -7.49
CA ASP A 155 -12.23 -17.77 -7.07
C ASP A 155 -13.28 -17.18 -8.03
N CYS A 156 -12.87 -16.26 -8.91
CA CYS A 156 -13.74 -15.59 -9.86
C CYS A 156 -13.43 -15.94 -11.31
N GLU A 157 -12.21 -16.40 -11.61
CA GLU A 157 -11.71 -16.55 -12.96
C GLU A 157 -10.95 -17.86 -13.16
N ASP A 158 -11.04 -18.41 -14.37
CA ASP A 158 -10.32 -19.64 -14.76
C ASP A 158 -8.83 -19.31 -15.00
N PHE A 159 -8.01 -19.51 -13.96
CA PHE A 159 -6.58 -19.33 -14.06
C PHE A 159 -5.93 -20.20 -15.14
N ASN A 160 -6.41 -21.44 -15.37
CA ASN A 160 -5.81 -22.36 -16.35
C ASN A 160 -5.98 -21.85 -17.79
N LYS A 161 -7.06 -21.16 -18.07
CA LYS A 161 -7.25 -20.46 -19.36
C LYS A 161 -6.39 -19.19 -19.42
N LEU A 162 -6.49 -18.32 -18.40
CA LEU A 162 -5.87 -17.02 -18.41
C LEU A 162 -4.34 -17.05 -18.35
N ARG A 163 -3.74 -18.02 -17.63
CA ARG A 163 -2.27 -18.17 -17.56
C ARG A 163 -1.59 -18.37 -18.91
N LYS A 164 -2.31 -18.81 -19.92
CA LYS A 164 -1.78 -19.02 -21.28
C LYS A 164 -1.74 -17.73 -22.09
N LEU A 165 -2.47 -16.71 -21.66
CA LEU A 165 -2.62 -15.44 -22.36
C LEU A 165 -1.60 -14.37 -21.92
N TYR A 166 -0.78 -14.66 -20.90
CA TYR A 166 0.20 -13.71 -20.36
C TYR A 166 1.59 -14.35 -20.23
N GLY A 167 2.59 -13.61 -20.66
CA GLY A 167 3.99 -14.01 -20.58
C GLY A 167 4.54 -14.01 -19.17
N THR A 168 4.09 -13.07 -18.33
CA THR A 168 4.57 -12.87 -16.96
C THR A 168 3.45 -13.05 -15.95
N LEU A 169 3.71 -13.85 -14.93
CA LEU A 169 2.76 -14.25 -13.89
C LEU A 169 3.45 -14.23 -12.52
N ILE A 170 2.81 -13.59 -11.53
CA ILE A 170 3.30 -13.48 -10.15
C ILE A 170 2.14 -13.81 -9.20
N GLN A 171 2.20 -14.95 -8.52
CA GLN A 171 1.19 -15.35 -7.55
C GLN A 171 1.55 -14.84 -6.15
N ASN A 172 0.56 -14.25 -5.47
CA ASN A 172 0.70 -13.71 -4.11
C ASN A 172 -0.59 -13.86 -3.30
N ILE A 173 -0.51 -13.51 -2.00
CA ILE A 173 -1.63 -13.59 -1.07
C ILE A 173 -2.66 -12.51 -1.41
N ARG A 174 -3.92 -12.91 -1.54
CA ARG A 174 -5.03 -11.98 -1.82
C ARG A 174 -5.29 -11.05 -0.64
N MET A 175 -5.32 -9.75 -0.88
CA MET A 175 -5.80 -8.74 0.07
C MET A 175 -7.24 -8.36 -0.23
N VAL A 176 -7.50 -7.84 -1.43
CA VAL A 176 -8.82 -7.43 -1.89
C VAL A 176 -9.24 -8.36 -3.03
N SER A 177 -10.43 -8.96 -2.90
CA SER A 177 -10.98 -9.90 -3.87
C SER A 177 -11.46 -9.21 -5.15
N CYS A 178 -11.80 -10.00 -6.17
CA CYS A 178 -12.49 -9.56 -7.38
C CYS A 178 -13.84 -8.86 -7.12
N ARG A 179 -14.43 -9.03 -5.91
CA ARG A 179 -15.65 -8.38 -5.46
C ARG A 179 -15.41 -7.11 -4.64
N GLY A 180 -14.15 -6.71 -4.45
CA GLY A 180 -13.79 -5.57 -3.61
C GLY A 180 -13.83 -5.83 -2.10
N GLU A 181 -13.75 -7.09 -1.68
CA GLU A 181 -13.90 -7.50 -0.29
C GLU A 181 -12.54 -7.71 0.38
N ASN A 182 -12.45 -7.37 1.67
CA ASN A 182 -11.31 -7.70 2.51
C ASN A 182 -11.25 -9.22 2.77
N MET A 183 -10.17 -9.87 2.33
CA MET A 183 -10.02 -11.33 2.42
C MET A 183 -9.21 -11.82 3.61
N TRP A 184 -8.81 -10.93 4.51
CA TRP A 184 -8.07 -11.28 5.71
C TRP A 184 -8.96 -11.23 6.95
N ALA A 185 -8.98 -12.32 7.71
CA ALA A 185 -9.61 -12.32 9.03
C ALA A 185 -8.84 -11.40 9.99
N PRO A 186 -9.51 -10.78 10.98
CA PRO A 186 -8.85 -10.02 12.03
C PRO A 186 -7.79 -10.86 12.75
N HIS A 187 -6.62 -10.28 13.02
CA HIS A 187 -5.52 -10.92 13.76
C HIS A 187 -4.70 -9.86 14.51
N LYS A 188 -3.78 -10.30 15.40
CA LYS A 188 -2.99 -9.39 16.25
C LYS A 188 -1.61 -9.04 15.67
N LYS A 189 -1.09 -9.84 14.75
CA LYS A 189 0.26 -9.61 14.18
C LYS A 189 0.24 -8.40 13.26
N MET A 190 1.24 -7.55 13.40
CA MET A 190 1.40 -6.32 12.61
C MET A 190 2.75 -6.30 11.94
N TRP A 191 2.84 -5.61 10.81
CA TRP A 191 4.10 -5.38 10.10
C TRP A 191 3.99 -4.17 9.16
N SER A 192 5.16 -3.64 8.78
CA SER A 192 5.27 -2.79 7.60
C SER A 192 4.88 -3.60 6.37
N THR A 193 4.26 -2.99 5.36
CA THR A 193 3.68 -3.74 4.24
C THR A 193 4.06 -3.13 2.89
N ALA A 194 4.42 -3.99 1.94
CA ALA A 194 4.42 -3.72 0.52
C ALA A 194 3.29 -4.53 -0.14
N ALA A 195 2.51 -3.88 -1.01
CA ALA A 195 1.40 -4.49 -1.73
C ALA A 195 1.31 -3.96 -3.16
N ILE A 196 0.69 -4.74 -4.04
CA ILE A 196 0.39 -4.36 -5.42
C ILE A 196 -1.13 -4.38 -5.60
N GLY A 197 -1.68 -3.32 -6.19
CA GLY A 197 -3.11 -3.22 -6.50
C GLY A 197 -3.36 -2.77 -7.93
N LEU A 198 -4.61 -2.85 -8.33
CA LEU A 198 -5.17 -2.21 -9.51
C LEU A 198 -6.34 -1.33 -9.10
N ASP A 199 -6.47 -0.18 -9.71
CA ASP A 199 -7.66 0.66 -9.58
C ASP A 199 -8.76 0.29 -10.61
N ASN A 200 -9.90 0.96 -10.51
CA ASN A 200 -11.03 0.74 -11.43
C ASN A 200 -10.72 1.09 -12.90
N GLN A 201 -9.64 1.83 -13.16
CA GLN A 201 -9.14 2.15 -14.51
C GLN A 201 -8.00 1.21 -14.96
N SER A 202 -7.75 0.13 -14.20
CA SER A 202 -6.66 -0.83 -14.43
C SER A 202 -5.26 -0.21 -14.37
N ARG A 203 -5.09 0.94 -13.68
CA ARG A 203 -3.78 1.50 -13.38
C ARG A 203 -3.13 0.69 -12.25
N VAL A 204 -1.85 0.45 -12.37
CA VAL A 204 -1.09 -0.31 -11.36
C VAL A 204 -0.77 0.58 -10.16
N MET A 205 -0.95 0.05 -8.96
CA MET A 205 -0.60 0.70 -7.71
C MET A 205 0.49 -0.07 -6.99
N PHE A 206 1.61 0.59 -6.68
CA PHE A 206 2.61 0.12 -5.73
C PHE A 206 2.33 0.79 -4.38
N ILE A 207 1.97 -0.02 -3.39
CA ILE A 207 1.51 0.45 -2.08
C ILE A 207 2.57 0.12 -1.05
N HIS A 208 3.03 1.11 -0.29
CA HIS A 208 4.00 0.94 0.79
C HIS A 208 3.50 1.61 2.06
N VAL A 209 3.56 0.89 3.17
CA VAL A 209 3.19 1.36 4.50
C VAL A 209 4.28 0.96 5.48
N ARG A 210 4.99 1.95 6.05
CA ARG A 210 6.04 1.70 7.03
C ARG A 210 5.49 1.38 8.41
N SER A 211 4.47 2.13 8.85
CA SER A 211 3.84 1.94 10.14
C SER A 211 3.22 0.55 10.28
N PRO A 212 3.35 -0.11 11.43
CA PRO A 212 2.80 -1.43 11.62
C PRO A 212 1.27 -1.41 11.73
N TYR A 213 0.64 -2.18 10.85
CA TYR A 213 -0.78 -2.49 10.91
C TYR A 213 -0.97 -3.99 10.75
N THR A 214 -2.12 -4.50 11.25
CA THR A 214 -2.60 -5.81 10.80
C THR A 214 -2.96 -5.70 9.33
N THR A 215 -2.78 -6.77 8.56
CA THR A 215 -3.17 -6.73 7.13
C THR A 215 -4.67 -6.52 6.99
N HIS A 216 -5.48 -7.06 7.92
CA HIS A 216 -6.93 -6.81 7.95
C HIS A 216 -7.27 -5.33 8.08
N ASP A 217 -6.68 -4.63 9.07
CA ASP A 217 -6.93 -3.20 9.27
C ASP A 217 -6.42 -2.38 8.08
N LEU A 218 -5.24 -2.71 7.55
CA LEU A 218 -4.68 -2.02 6.40
C LEU A 218 -5.59 -2.13 5.17
N ILE A 219 -6.16 -3.31 4.90
CA ILE A 219 -7.07 -3.50 3.78
C ILE A 219 -8.32 -2.63 3.95
N ASN A 220 -8.93 -2.60 5.16
CA ASN A 220 -10.07 -1.75 5.42
C ASN A 220 -9.75 -0.27 5.17
N MET A 221 -8.61 0.21 5.67
CA MET A 221 -8.16 1.59 5.41
C MET A 221 -7.96 1.86 3.92
N LEU A 222 -7.36 0.93 3.16
CA LEU A 222 -7.18 1.08 1.71
C LEU A 222 -8.51 1.16 0.94
N LEU A 223 -9.53 0.42 1.39
CA LEU A 223 -10.88 0.44 0.81
C LEU A 223 -11.65 1.74 1.15
N GLU A 224 -11.34 2.37 2.28
CA GLU A 224 -11.92 3.65 2.71
C GLU A 224 -11.29 4.85 1.97
N LEU A 225 -10.02 4.74 1.54
CA LEU A 225 -9.34 5.82 0.85
C LEU A 225 -9.94 6.10 -0.54
N PRO A 226 -9.95 7.37 -1.00
CA PRO A 226 -10.47 7.75 -2.32
C PRO A 226 -9.47 7.41 -3.44
N ILE A 227 -9.01 6.16 -3.49
CA ILE A 227 -8.03 5.67 -4.45
C ILE A 227 -8.62 4.77 -5.53
N ASN A 228 -9.92 4.45 -5.42
CA ASN A 228 -10.65 3.57 -6.32
C ASN A 228 -10.00 2.17 -6.47
N LEU A 229 -9.49 1.64 -5.36
CA LEU A 229 -8.85 0.32 -5.33
C LEU A 229 -9.86 -0.76 -5.73
N LYS A 230 -9.55 -1.51 -6.78
CA LYS A 230 -10.36 -2.63 -7.29
C LYS A 230 -9.94 -3.96 -6.69
N GLN A 231 -8.66 -4.27 -6.76
CA GLN A 231 -8.06 -5.51 -6.26
C GLN A 231 -6.67 -5.25 -5.71
N ALA A 232 -6.23 -6.05 -4.75
CA ALA A 232 -4.87 -5.95 -4.21
C ALA A 232 -4.34 -7.30 -3.74
N MET A 233 -3.00 -7.43 -3.76
CA MET A 233 -2.24 -8.56 -3.26
C MET A 233 -1.09 -8.10 -2.37
N TYR A 234 -0.84 -8.84 -1.30
CA TYR A 234 0.29 -8.68 -0.41
C TYR A 234 1.55 -9.26 -1.03
N VAL A 235 2.64 -8.54 -1.05
CA VAL A 235 3.88 -9.00 -1.69
C VAL A 235 5.06 -9.13 -0.74
N GLU A 236 5.16 -8.30 0.31
CA GLU A 236 6.24 -8.40 1.30
C GLU A 236 5.89 -7.63 2.57
N GLY A 237 6.57 -7.95 3.68
CA GLY A 237 6.40 -7.28 4.96
C GLY A 237 7.68 -7.07 5.74
N GLY A 238 7.53 -6.36 6.87
CA GLY A 238 8.63 -6.08 7.77
C GLY A 238 9.71 -5.20 7.14
N ALA A 239 10.96 -5.44 7.53
CA ALA A 239 12.12 -4.67 7.06
C ALA A 239 12.42 -4.87 5.56
N ASP A 240 11.89 -5.93 4.96
CA ASP A 240 12.11 -6.23 3.54
C ASP A 240 11.11 -5.53 2.62
N ALA A 241 10.02 -4.96 3.17
CA ALA A 241 9.07 -4.17 2.39
C ALA A 241 9.74 -2.88 1.84
N GLN A 242 9.84 -2.75 0.53
CA GLN A 242 10.55 -1.63 -0.12
C GLN A 242 9.78 -1.12 -1.33
N LEU A 243 9.78 0.20 -1.50
CA LEU A 243 9.37 0.90 -2.72
C LEU A 243 10.40 1.98 -3.02
N TYR A 244 10.90 2.00 -4.23
CA TYR A 244 11.82 3.06 -4.69
C TYR A 244 11.32 3.67 -6.00
N ILE A 245 11.44 5.00 -6.10
CA ILE A 245 11.03 5.80 -7.25
C ILE A 245 12.23 6.66 -7.68
N ASN A 246 12.50 6.72 -8.97
CA ASN A 246 13.52 7.58 -9.57
C ASN A 246 13.05 8.06 -10.96
N THR A 247 12.45 9.22 -11.01
CA THR A 247 12.00 9.83 -12.27
C THR A 247 13.13 10.52 -13.03
N GLY A 248 14.32 10.61 -12.44
CA GLY A 248 15.42 11.46 -12.88
C GLY A 248 15.37 12.87 -12.30
N LYS A 249 14.17 13.41 -12.09
CA LYS A 249 13.96 14.73 -11.47
C LYS A 249 13.89 14.64 -9.94
N GLU A 250 13.31 13.58 -9.42
CA GLU A 250 13.15 13.34 -7.99
C GLU A 250 13.30 11.86 -7.66
N ARG A 251 13.63 11.59 -6.39
CA ARG A 251 13.87 10.24 -5.87
C ARG A 251 13.17 10.07 -4.54
N HIS A 252 12.53 8.91 -4.35
CA HIS A 252 11.89 8.53 -3.09
C HIS A 252 12.26 7.10 -2.75
N GLU A 253 12.69 6.89 -1.52
CA GLU A 253 13.02 5.56 -0.99
C GLU A 253 12.15 5.30 0.24
N PHE A 254 11.31 4.29 0.17
CA PHE A 254 10.44 3.89 1.28
C PHE A 254 10.81 2.47 1.69
N ILE A 255 11.16 2.31 2.96
CA ILE A 255 11.60 1.04 3.54
C ILE A 255 10.74 0.72 4.76
N GLY A 256 10.40 -0.55 4.91
CA GLY A 256 9.70 -1.07 6.07
C GLY A 256 10.63 -1.25 7.28
N SER A 257 10.05 -1.49 8.44
CA SER A 257 10.81 -1.72 9.67
C SER A 257 10.20 -2.83 10.52
N TYR A 258 8.97 -2.66 10.93
CA TYR A 258 8.33 -3.44 11.97
C TYR A 258 7.84 -4.81 11.49
N SER A 259 8.04 -5.83 12.33
CA SER A 259 7.44 -7.17 12.15
C SER A 259 7.23 -7.81 13.52
N SER A 260 5.98 -8.13 13.88
CA SER A 260 5.62 -8.81 15.13
C SER A 260 6.38 -10.12 15.31
N GLY A 261 7.01 -10.30 16.47
CA GLY A 261 7.75 -11.49 16.86
C GLY A 261 9.19 -11.55 16.33
N SER A 262 9.65 -10.53 15.57
CA SER A 262 11.04 -10.49 15.07
C SER A 262 11.69 -9.12 15.18
N ARG A 263 11.03 -8.06 14.80
CA ARG A 263 11.52 -6.67 14.85
C ARG A 263 10.39 -5.74 15.26
N GLU A 264 10.27 -5.48 16.56
CA GLU A 264 9.14 -4.71 17.11
C GLU A 264 9.50 -3.23 17.38
N HIS A 265 10.23 -2.61 16.46
CA HIS A 265 10.65 -1.20 16.50
C HIS A 265 10.66 -0.56 15.12
N ASP A 266 10.73 0.77 15.04
CA ASP A 266 10.73 1.55 13.78
C ASP A 266 12.09 2.18 13.45
N GLU A 267 13.19 1.47 13.71
CA GLU A 267 14.56 1.99 13.57
C GLU A 267 15.28 1.53 12.30
N ASN A 268 14.60 0.78 11.42
CA ASN A 268 15.26 0.30 10.20
C ASN A 268 15.57 1.46 9.24
N THR A 269 16.86 1.64 8.94
CA THR A 269 17.36 2.61 7.95
C THR A 269 18.02 1.94 6.76
N PHE A 270 17.98 0.62 6.69
CA PHE A 270 18.71 -0.16 5.69
C PHE A 270 17.75 -0.89 4.73
N SER A 271 17.98 -0.71 3.42
CA SER A 271 17.27 -1.44 2.36
C SER A 271 17.92 -2.81 2.13
N HIS A 272 17.31 -3.86 2.65
CA HIS A 272 17.79 -5.23 2.51
C HIS A 272 17.82 -5.71 1.05
N PRO A 273 18.80 -6.56 0.65
CA PRO A 273 18.79 -7.16 -0.67
C PRO A 273 17.65 -8.16 -0.83
N VAL A 274 16.73 -7.88 -1.77
CA VAL A 274 15.59 -8.74 -2.11
C VAL A 274 15.82 -9.43 -3.46
N PRO A 275 15.30 -10.67 -3.66
CA PRO A 275 15.57 -11.44 -4.88
C PRO A 275 14.68 -11.07 -6.06
N ASN A 276 13.47 -10.54 -5.81
CA ASN A 276 12.45 -10.37 -6.84
C ASN A 276 11.80 -9.00 -6.70
N VAL A 277 11.74 -8.25 -7.80
CA VAL A 277 11.08 -6.95 -7.86
C VAL A 277 10.19 -6.82 -9.08
N LEU A 278 9.09 -6.09 -8.91
CA LEU A 278 8.25 -5.60 -10.00
C LEU A 278 8.62 -4.14 -10.26
N GLY A 279 9.08 -3.84 -11.46
CA GLY A 279 9.52 -2.50 -11.86
C GLY A 279 8.62 -1.88 -12.92
N LEU A 280 8.72 -0.56 -13.02
CA LEU A 280 8.13 0.28 -14.06
C LEU A 280 9.23 0.79 -14.99
N MET A 281 9.05 0.60 -16.30
CA MET A 281 9.91 1.14 -17.35
C MET A 281 9.08 2.03 -18.27
N ARG A 282 9.62 3.20 -18.66
CA ARG A 282 8.92 4.04 -19.64
C ARG A 282 8.79 3.30 -20.95
N LEU A 283 7.63 3.40 -21.58
CA LEU A 283 7.46 2.98 -22.97
C LEU A 283 8.27 3.93 -23.87
N GLU A 284 9.12 3.36 -24.72
CA GLU A 284 9.73 4.11 -25.81
C GLU A 284 8.64 4.47 -26.81
N LYS A 285 8.55 5.76 -27.16
CA LYS A 285 7.61 6.27 -28.16
C LYS A 285 8.19 6.14 -29.56
#